data_fd41cc12489d8bc96ad7fa06cd7e08e8
#
_entry.id   fd41cc12489d8bc96ad7fa06cd7e08e8
#
_cell.length_a   1.000
_cell.length_b   1.000
_cell.length_c   1.000
_cell.angle_alpha   90.00
_cell.angle_beta   90.00
_cell.angle_gamma   90.00
#
_symmetry.space_group_name_H-M   'P 1'
#
loop_
_entity.id
_entity.type
_entity.pdbx_description
1 polymer ?
#
loop_
_entity_poly.entity_id
_entity_poly.type
_entity_poly.pdbx_seq_one_letter_code
_entity_poly.pdbx_strand_id
1 'polypeptide(L)'
;MKKNLLVAKVKKIDLLAKSLTDETLTLANSVPSEAGSDWRTLSILLTPLLSSDKIKIIGITGSQGSGKTTFAQSLTTSLSSRQPSTVSLSLDDFYLSKTAREELAESVHPLLVTRGVPGTHETDLLEKVLNQVASGDKLKKISVPTFDKARDDRGPNKSAYVGKLVLEGWCLGAVAQSGQDLREPVNDLEREEDSSGKWRSWVNSQLHSRYHRLWQRVDFWIRFGYHRCI
;
A
#
# COMPACT_ATOMS: atom_id res chain seq x y z
N MET A 1 6.70 -16.87 20.29
CA MET A 1 7.71 -16.36 19.32
C MET A 1 7.41 -15.00 18.72
N LYS A 2 6.13 -14.56 18.55
CA LYS A 2 5.79 -13.24 17.90
C LYS A 2 6.08 -12.01 18.77
N LYS A 3 6.04 -12.09 20.11
CA LYS A 3 6.35 -10.96 21.01
C LYS A 3 7.82 -10.49 20.93
N ASN A 4 8.76 -11.41 20.71
CA ASN A 4 10.18 -11.08 20.65
C ASN A 4 10.60 -10.34 19.37
N LEU A 5 9.83 -10.50 18.28
CA LEU A 5 10.14 -9.84 17.00
C LEU A 5 9.76 -8.34 17.03
N LEU A 6 8.68 -7.99 17.71
CA LEU A 6 8.24 -6.59 17.87
C LEU A 6 9.21 -5.83 18.79
N VAL A 7 9.60 -6.44 19.91
CA VAL A 7 10.57 -5.86 20.87
C VAL A 7 11.95 -5.68 20.25
N ALA A 8 12.40 -6.60 19.39
CA ALA A 8 13.66 -6.47 18.67
C ALA A 8 13.62 -5.34 17.62
N LYS A 9 12.46 -5.12 16.96
CA LYS A 9 12.27 -4.02 16.00
C LYS A 9 12.22 -2.66 16.71
N VAL A 10 11.54 -2.56 17.86
CA VAL A 10 11.51 -1.33 18.67
C VAL A 10 12.91 -0.99 19.21
N LYS A 11 13.67 -1.95 19.73
CA LYS A 11 15.06 -1.74 20.18
C LYS A 11 15.98 -1.28 19.04
N LYS A 12 15.75 -1.72 17.81
CA LYS A 12 16.52 -1.26 16.64
C LYS A 12 16.17 0.17 16.23
N ILE A 13 14.93 0.58 16.43
CA ILE A 13 14.47 1.99 16.25
C ILE A 13 15.08 2.87 17.34
N ASP A 14 15.11 2.44 18.60
CA ASP A 14 15.76 3.17 19.71
C ASP A 14 17.27 3.33 19.52
N LEU A 15 17.95 2.34 18.96
CA LEU A 15 19.36 2.42 18.61
C LEU A 15 19.62 3.38 17.44
N LEU A 16 18.74 3.40 16.44
CA LEU A 16 18.77 4.36 15.36
C LEU A 16 18.45 5.79 15.85
N ALA A 17 17.49 5.93 16.77
CA ALA A 17 17.16 7.20 17.39
C ALA A 17 18.33 7.82 18.19
N LYS A 18 19.16 7.00 18.81
CA LYS A 18 20.37 7.42 19.54
C LYS A 18 21.54 7.81 18.63
N SER A 19 21.53 7.40 17.37
CA SER A 19 22.56 7.75 16.37
C SER A 19 22.19 8.96 15.51
N LEU A 20 21.13 9.69 15.89
CA LEU A 20 20.63 10.85 15.14
C LEU A 20 21.59 12.03 15.24
N THR A 21 22.34 12.23 14.17
CA THR A 21 23.24 13.36 13.93
C THR A 21 22.52 14.58 13.38
N ASP A 22 23.25 15.69 13.19
CA ASP A 22 22.77 16.94 12.61
C ASP A 22 21.99 16.81 11.27
N GLU A 23 22.25 15.74 10.50
CA GLU A 23 21.49 15.41 9.28
C GLU A 23 19.99 15.21 9.54
N THR A 24 19.61 14.72 10.71
CA THR A 24 18.21 14.48 11.07
C THR A 24 17.47 15.80 11.35
N LEU A 25 18.16 16.77 11.90
CA LEU A 25 17.62 18.12 12.10
C LEU A 25 17.34 18.81 10.77
N THR A 26 18.21 18.61 9.77
CA THR A 26 18.02 19.12 8.41
C THR A 26 16.80 18.46 7.74
N LEU A 27 16.64 17.15 7.90
CA LEU A 27 15.47 16.40 7.43
C LEU A 27 14.17 16.86 8.14
N ALA A 28 14.23 17.16 9.44
CA ALA A 28 13.11 17.68 10.22
C ALA A 28 12.52 18.97 9.64
N ASN A 29 13.35 19.82 9.07
CA ASN A 29 12.93 21.09 8.48
C ASN A 29 12.35 20.93 7.06
N SER A 30 12.60 19.83 6.37
CA SER A 30 12.11 19.56 5.01
C SER A 30 10.72 18.90 4.94
N VAL A 31 10.25 18.29 6.04
CA VAL A 31 8.94 17.61 6.09
C VAL A 31 7.85 18.63 6.48
N PRO A 32 6.73 18.71 5.70
CA PRO A 32 5.66 19.66 5.98
C PRO A 32 5.10 19.53 7.39
N SER A 33 4.83 20.68 8.02
CA SER A 33 4.29 20.77 9.39
C SER A 33 2.85 20.25 9.51
N GLU A 34 2.14 20.12 8.38
CA GLU A 34 0.76 19.66 8.29
C GLU A 34 0.61 18.14 8.52
N ALA A 35 1.68 17.36 8.31
CA ALA A 35 1.72 16.00 8.83
C ALA A 35 1.80 16.08 10.35
N GLY A 36 0.89 15.45 11.09
CA GLY A 36 0.92 15.42 12.56
C GLY A 36 2.34 15.09 13.04
N SER A 37 2.77 15.71 14.15
CA SER A 37 4.15 15.64 14.66
C SER A 37 4.74 14.22 14.69
N ASP A 38 3.89 13.23 15.00
CA ASP A 38 4.28 11.82 15.11
C ASP A 38 4.64 11.19 13.76
N TRP A 39 3.86 11.46 12.70
CA TRP A 39 4.17 10.96 11.35
C TRP A 39 5.43 11.58 10.77
N ARG A 40 5.63 12.86 11.03
CA ARG A 40 6.85 13.57 10.65
C ARG A 40 8.08 12.97 11.32
N THR A 41 8.03 12.81 12.64
CA THR A 41 9.11 12.20 13.42
C THR A 41 9.42 10.79 12.94
N LEU A 42 8.40 9.95 12.78
CA LEU A 42 8.56 8.58 12.32
C LEU A 42 9.16 8.50 10.92
N SER A 43 8.74 9.38 10.00
CA SER A 43 9.28 9.46 8.65
C SER A 43 10.77 9.77 8.65
N ILE A 44 11.19 10.76 9.46
CA ILE A 44 12.58 11.16 9.61
C ILE A 44 13.42 10.02 10.17
N LEU A 45 12.94 9.34 11.22
CA LEU A 45 13.63 8.23 11.87
C LEU A 45 13.81 7.02 10.93
N LEU A 46 12.85 6.77 10.04
CA LEU A 46 12.90 5.65 9.11
C LEU A 46 13.72 5.96 7.84
N THR A 47 13.91 7.23 7.50
CA THR A 47 14.59 7.64 6.26
C THR A 47 15.99 7.05 6.11
N PRO A 48 16.90 7.04 7.11
CA PRO A 48 18.23 6.44 6.96
C PRO A 48 18.19 4.96 6.58
N LEU A 49 17.28 4.21 7.20
CA LEU A 49 17.07 2.79 6.90
C LEU A 49 16.52 2.58 5.49
N LEU A 50 15.47 3.34 5.15
CA LEU A 50 14.72 3.17 3.92
C LEU A 50 15.37 3.80 2.70
N SER A 51 16.38 4.63 2.87
CA SER A 51 17.20 5.20 1.79
C SER A 51 18.18 4.18 1.16
N SER A 52 18.32 2.99 1.74
CA SER A 52 19.15 1.93 1.15
C SER A 52 18.73 1.61 -0.29
N ASP A 53 19.69 1.45 -1.20
CA ASP A 53 19.45 1.06 -2.60
C ASP A 53 18.89 -0.37 -2.73
N LYS A 54 18.98 -1.17 -1.67
CA LYS A 54 18.38 -2.51 -1.60
C LYS A 54 16.86 -2.47 -1.37
N ILE A 55 16.33 -1.34 -0.89
CA ILE A 55 14.90 -1.13 -0.65
C ILE A 55 14.38 -0.20 -1.73
N LYS A 56 13.70 -0.75 -2.74
CA LYS A 56 13.13 0.01 -3.85
C LYS A 56 11.62 0.21 -3.70
N ILE A 57 10.95 -0.77 -3.11
CA ILE A 57 9.49 -0.77 -2.97
C ILE A 57 9.14 -0.92 -1.48
N ILE A 58 8.48 0.10 -0.94
CA ILE A 58 8.02 0.16 0.45
C ILE A 58 6.49 0.04 0.42
N GLY A 59 5.93 -0.97 1.09
CA GLY A 59 4.49 -1.17 1.25
C GLY A 59 4.00 -0.62 2.58
N ILE A 60 2.97 0.22 2.55
CA ILE A 60 2.29 0.75 3.74
C ILE A 60 0.85 0.26 3.75
N THR A 61 0.49 -0.53 4.76
CA THR A 61 -0.85 -1.08 4.90
C THR A 61 -1.51 -0.69 6.22
N GLY A 62 -2.83 -0.57 6.20
CA GLY A 62 -3.64 -0.23 7.37
C GLY A 62 -5.08 0.03 6.98
N SER A 63 -5.99 0.03 7.97
CA SER A 63 -7.40 0.29 7.73
C SER A 63 -7.66 1.69 7.17
N GLN A 64 -8.86 1.90 6.64
CA GLN A 64 -9.31 3.24 6.24
C GLN A 64 -9.30 4.18 7.46
N GLY A 65 -8.90 5.44 7.25
CA GLY A 65 -8.80 6.42 8.33
C GLY A 65 -7.59 6.27 9.26
N SER A 66 -6.71 5.27 9.07
CA SER A 66 -5.52 5.05 9.92
C SER A 66 -4.37 6.05 9.73
N GLY A 67 -4.48 7.00 8.81
CA GLY A 67 -3.43 7.97 8.51
C GLY A 67 -2.33 7.47 7.57
N LYS A 68 -2.47 6.28 6.96
CA LYS A 68 -1.46 5.70 6.06
C LYS A 68 -1.09 6.60 4.89
N THR A 69 -2.07 7.28 4.26
CA THR A 69 -1.82 8.19 3.14
C THR A 69 -1.01 9.41 3.57
N THR A 70 -1.37 10.02 4.72
CA THR A 70 -0.62 11.14 5.30
C THR A 70 0.81 10.74 5.64
N PHE A 71 0.99 9.56 6.24
CA PHE A 71 2.29 9.02 6.53
C PHE A 71 3.09 8.70 5.27
N ALA A 72 2.48 8.09 4.24
CA ALA A 72 3.13 7.80 2.97
C ALA A 72 3.66 9.07 2.30
N GLN A 73 2.88 10.15 2.31
CA GLN A 73 3.30 11.46 1.80
C GLN A 73 4.47 12.03 2.60
N SER A 74 4.39 12.01 3.94
CA SER A 74 5.45 12.46 4.82
C SER A 74 6.75 11.67 4.60
N LEU A 75 6.66 10.35 4.51
CA LEU A 75 7.80 9.46 4.25
C LEU A 75 8.40 9.72 2.86
N THR A 76 7.58 9.89 1.84
CA THR A 76 8.02 10.20 0.48
C THR A 76 8.79 11.52 0.45
N THR A 77 8.27 12.56 1.10
CA THR A 77 8.95 13.86 1.21
C THR A 77 10.31 13.72 1.88
N SER A 78 10.36 12.99 3.01
CA SER A 78 11.61 12.76 3.73
C SER A 78 12.63 11.95 2.91
N LEU A 79 12.19 10.91 2.20
CA LEU A 79 13.04 10.11 1.32
C LEU A 79 13.53 10.90 0.10
N SER A 80 12.69 11.78 -0.46
CA SER A 80 13.01 12.56 -1.67
C SER A 80 14.19 13.51 -1.47
N SER A 81 14.47 13.94 -0.22
CA SER A 81 15.66 14.74 0.10
C SER A 81 16.98 14.00 -0.19
N ARG A 82 16.96 12.66 -0.11
CA ARG A 82 18.12 11.79 -0.40
C ARG A 82 18.01 11.11 -1.76
N GLN A 83 16.80 10.82 -2.20
CA GLN A 83 16.49 10.12 -3.44
C GLN A 83 15.34 10.84 -4.18
N PRO A 84 15.66 11.86 -4.99
CA PRO A 84 14.65 12.73 -5.63
C PRO A 84 13.63 11.99 -6.50
N SER A 85 13.93 10.78 -6.97
CA SER A 85 13.03 9.92 -7.74
C SER A 85 12.13 9.03 -6.85
N THR A 86 11.92 9.37 -5.58
CA THR A 86 10.97 8.69 -4.71
C THR A 86 9.55 9.19 -5.00
N VAL A 87 8.63 8.26 -5.22
CA VAL A 87 7.22 8.56 -5.56
C VAL A 87 6.29 7.77 -4.64
N SER A 88 5.19 8.40 -4.22
CA SER A 88 4.09 7.73 -3.53
C SER A 88 2.97 7.42 -4.51
N LEU A 89 2.46 6.18 -4.46
CA LEU A 89 1.27 5.74 -5.17
C LEU A 89 0.30 5.08 -4.19
N SER A 90 -0.99 5.24 -4.45
CA SER A 90 -2.04 4.49 -3.76
C SER A 90 -2.43 3.26 -4.57
N LEU A 91 -2.74 2.16 -3.90
CA LEU A 91 -3.39 1.01 -4.55
C LEU A 91 -4.73 1.42 -5.18
N ASP A 92 -5.40 2.41 -4.59
CA ASP A 92 -6.65 2.97 -5.11
C ASP A 92 -6.48 3.63 -6.50
N ASP A 93 -5.27 4.07 -6.87
CA ASP A 93 -5.00 4.61 -8.21
C ASP A 93 -5.09 3.54 -9.31
N PHE A 94 -5.04 2.27 -8.91
CA PHE A 94 -5.08 1.11 -9.79
C PHE A 94 -6.45 0.46 -9.93
N TYR A 95 -7.53 1.06 -9.43
CA TYR A 95 -8.87 0.48 -9.67
C TYR A 95 -9.16 0.31 -11.15
N LEU A 96 -9.88 -0.76 -11.45
CA LEU A 96 -10.47 -0.99 -12.77
C LEU A 96 -11.39 0.17 -13.16
N SER A 97 -11.55 0.41 -14.45
CA SER A 97 -12.56 1.35 -14.97
C SER A 97 -13.96 0.92 -14.50
N LYS A 98 -14.88 1.88 -14.54
CA LYS A 98 -16.29 1.61 -14.22
C LYS A 98 -16.85 0.50 -15.10
N THR A 99 -16.63 0.57 -16.41
CA THR A 99 -17.07 -0.47 -17.36
C THR A 99 -16.50 -1.84 -17.04
N ALA A 100 -15.20 -1.95 -16.75
CA ALA A 100 -14.60 -3.25 -16.41
C ALA A 100 -15.15 -3.83 -15.08
N ARG A 101 -15.57 -2.99 -14.13
CA ARG A 101 -16.25 -3.45 -12.92
C ARG A 101 -17.70 -3.88 -13.17
N GLU A 102 -18.40 -3.19 -14.09
CA GLU A 102 -19.73 -3.59 -14.57
C GLU A 102 -19.68 -4.98 -15.23
N GLU A 103 -18.70 -5.22 -16.10
CA GLU A 103 -18.45 -6.55 -16.69
C GLU A 103 -18.16 -7.64 -15.66
N LEU A 104 -17.38 -7.31 -14.61
CA LEU A 104 -17.16 -8.22 -13.48
C LEU A 104 -18.45 -8.49 -12.69
N ALA A 105 -19.29 -7.46 -12.53
CA ALA A 105 -20.56 -7.61 -11.83
C ALA A 105 -21.51 -8.55 -12.56
N GLU A 106 -21.56 -8.48 -13.89
CA GLU A 106 -22.37 -9.35 -14.73
C GLU A 106 -21.83 -10.78 -14.79
N SER A 107 -20.53 -10.94 -14.95
CA SER A 107 -19.91 -12.26 -15.17
C SER A 107 -19.64 -13.05 -13.90
N VAL A 108 -19.39 -12.35 -12.78
CA VAL A 108 -18.97 -12.99 -11.51
C VAL A 108 -20.01 -12.74 -10.41
N HIS A 109 -20.13 -11.50 -9.92
CA HIS A 109 -21.05 -11.21 -8.81
C HIS A 109 -21.39 -9.71 -8.74
N PRO A 110 -22.68 -9.31 -8.53
CA PRO A 110 -23.13 -7.92 -8.53
C PRO A 110 -22.33 -6.98 -7.61
N LEU A 111 -21.87 -7.45 -6.46
CA LEU A 111 -21.06 -6.65 -5.54
C LEU A 111 -19.73 -6.14 -6.14
N LEU A 112 -19.27 -6.71 -7.25
CA LEU A 112 -18.02 -6.29 -7.91
C LEU A 112 -18.16 -5.01 -8.75
N VAL A 113 -19.37 -4.48 -8.91
CA VAL A 113 -19.58 -3.14 -9.47
C VAL A 113 -18.94 -2.07 -8.60
N THR A 114 -18.90 -2.31 -7.27
CA THR A 114 -18.29 -1.40 -6.31
C THR A 114 -16.77 -1.65 -6.23
N ARG A 115 -15.99 -0.57 -6.37
CA ARG A 115 -14.54 -0.62 -6.15
C ARG A 115 -14.20 -0.90 -4.69
N GLY A 116 -13.04 -1.50 -4.44
CA GLY A 116 -12.49 -1.66 -3.08
C GLY A 116 -11.81 -3.00 -2.88
N VAL A 117 -12.52 -4.09 -3.06
CA VAL A 117 -12.03 -5.45 -2.75
C VAL A 117 -10.97 -5.95 -3.72
N PRO A 118 -10.11 -6.89 -3.29
CA PRO A 118 -9.21 -7.58 -4.18
C PRO A 118 -9.93 -8.17 -5.40
N GLY A 119 -9.36 -7.93 -6.58
CA GLY A 119 -9.96 -8.27 -7.87
C GLY A 119 -10.55 -7.06 -8.62
N THR A 120 -10.80 -5.93 -7.92
CA THR A 120 -11.27 -4.69 -8.56
C THR A 120 -10.13 -3.74 -8.93
N HIS A 121 -8.88 -4.20 -8.92
CA HIS A 121 -7.69 -3.44 -9.32
C HIS A 121 -7.07 -4.01 -10.59
N GLU A 122 -6.47 -3.13 -11.38
CA GLU A 122 -5.69 -3.46 -12.58
C GLU A 122 -4.32 -4.03 -12.17
N THR A 123 -4.31 -5.29 -11.78
CA THR A 123 -3.12 -5.96 -11.21
C THR A 123 -1.98 -6.08 -12.21
N ASP A 124 -2.26 -6.21 -13.50
CA ASP A 124 -1.25 -6.32 -14.55
C ASP A 124 -0.51 -4.98 -14.73
N LEU A 125 -1.22 -3.85 -14.59
CA LEU A 125 -0.63 -2.53 -14.61
C LEU A 125 0.23 -2.29 -13.37
N LEU A 126 -0.27 -2.68 -12.19
CA LEU A 126 0.52 -2.59 -10.96
C LEU A 126 1.79 -3.44 -11.06
N GLU A 127 1.70 -4.66 -11.58
CA GLU A 127 2.86 -5.51 -11.79
C GLU A 127 3.91 -4.88 -12.71
N LYS A 128 3.47 -4.26 -13.81
CA LYS A 128 4.36 -3.51 -14.72
C LYS A 128 5.09 -2.39 -13.98
N VAL A 129 4.37 -1.60 -13.18
CA VAL A 129 4.97 -0.51 -12.37
C VAL A 129 5.99 -1.08 -11.39
N LEU A 130 5.64 -2.12 -10.62
CA LEU A 130 6.54 -2.74 -9.65
C LEU A 130 7.81 -3.31 -10.33
N ASN A 131 7.66 -3.98 -11.48
CA ASN A 131 8.79 -4.51 -12.24
C ASN A 131 9.72 -3.40 -12.76
N GLN A 132 9.17 -2.29 -13.24
CA GLN A 132 9.95 -1.15 -13.69
C GLN A 132 10.75 -0.49 -12.56
N VAL A 133 10.14 -0.35 -11.38
CA VAL A 133 10.83 0.15 -10.18
C VAL A 133 11.92 -0.83 -9.73
N ALA A 134 11.61 -2.13 -9.70
CA ALA A 134 12.56 -3.16 -9.30
C ALA A 134 13.78 -3.26 -10.24
N SER A 135 13.62 -2.99 -11.54
CA SER A 135 14.74 -2.97 -12.50
C SER A 135 15.82 -1.94 -12.17
N GLY A 136 15.46 -0.89 -11.41
CA GLY A 136 16.39 0.15 -10.96
C GLY A 136 16.80 1.16 -12.03
N ASP A 137 16.17 1.17 -13.18
CA ASP A 137 16.38 2.17 -14.22
C ASP A 137 15.72 3.50 -13.84
N LYS A 138 16.47 4.32 -13.11
CA LYS A 138 16.02 5.62 -12.59
C LYS A 138 15.82 6.68 -13.70
N LEU A 139 16.27 6.43 -14.90
CA LEU A 139 16.18 7.36 -16.03
C LEU A 139 14.93 7.12 -16.87
N LYS A 140 14.26 6.02 -16.66
CA LYS A 140 13.07 5.66 -17.44
C LYS A 140 11.81 6.25 -16.81
N LYS A 141 11.06 7.01 -17.61
CA LYS A 141 9.71 7.42 -17.24
C LYS A 141 8.78 6.22 -17.25
N ILE A 142 7.98 6.09 -16.21
CA ILE A 142 6.89 5.12 -16.15
C ILE A 142 5.54 5.82 -16.23
N SER A 143 4.57 5.14 -16.82
CA SER A 143 3.17 5.58 -16.81
C SER A 143 2.52 5.14 -15.52
N VAL A 144 2.02 6.08 -14.74
CA VAL A 144 1.36 5.86 -13.45
C VAL A 144 -0.12 6.14 -13.62
N PRO A 145 -0.99 5.21 -13.27
CA PRO A 145 -2.42 5.44 -13.34
C PRO A 145 -2.86 6.49 -12.30
N THR A 146 -4.04 7.03 -12.52
CA THR A 146 -4.79 7.80 -11.53
C THR A 146 -6.24 7.34 -11.54
N PHE A 147 -6.91 7.50 -10.41
CA PHE A 147 -8.33 7.21 -10.29
C PHE A 147 -9.08 8.45 -9.79
N ASP A 148 -10.11 8.85 -10.52
CA ASP A 148 -11.00 9.95 -10.15
C ASP A 148 -12.15 9.42 -9.30
N LYS A 149 -12.05 9.60 -7.99
CA LYS A 149 -13.05 9.10 -7.03
C LYS A 149 -14.42 9.78 -7.18
N ALA A 150 -14.47 11.02 -7.71
CA ALA A 150 -15.73 11.74 -7.91
C ALA A 150 -16.49 11.19 -9.12
N ARG A 151 -15.77 10.81 -10.19
CA ARG A 151 -16.35 10.19 -11.37
C ARG A 151 -16.51 8.68 -11.25
N ASP A 152 -15.93 8.09 -10.20
CA ASP A 152 -15.82 6.65 -9.99
C ASP A 152 -15.19 5.90 -11.17
N ASP A 153 -14.19 6.52 -11.81
CA ASP A 153 -13.56 5.97 -13.00
C ASP A 153 -12.07 6.37 -13.08
N ARG A 154 -11.37 5.77 -14.06
CA ARG A 154 -9.96 6.06 -14.32
C ARG A 154 -9.76 7.49 -14.79
N GLY A 155 -8.78 8.14 -14.20
CA GLY A 155 -8.26 9.43 -14.66
C GLY A 155 -7.16 9.28 -15.72
N PRO A 156 -6.64 10.39 -16.25
CA PRO A 156 -5.51 10.38 -17.18
C PRO A 156 -4.24 9.89 -16.49
N ASN A 157 -3.51 9.02 -17.15
CA ASN A 157 -2.22 8.56 -16.63
C ASN A 157 -1.22 9.72 -16.50
N LYS A 158 -0.41 9.68 -15.44
CA LYS A 158 0.72 10.59 -15.24
C LYS A 158 2.02 9.90 -15.60
N SER A 159 3.04 10.67 -15.94
CA SER A 159 4.39 10.15 -16.18
C SER A 159 5.31 10.58 -15.04
N ALA A 160 6.07 9.64 -14.49
CA ALA A 160 7.02 9.90 -13.41
C ALA A 160 8.34 9.13 -13.62
N TYR A 161 9.43 9.72 -13.12
CA TYR A 161 10.68 8.98 -12.92
C TYR A 161 10.63 8.35 -11.53
N VAL A 162 10.69 7.03 -11.45
CA VAL A 162 10.53 6.32 -10.17
C VAL A 162 11.76 5.46 -9.90
N GLY A 163 12.62 5.91 -9.00
CA GLY A 163 13.75 5.13 -8.49
C GLY A 163 13.42 4.40 -7.18
N LYS A 164 12.43 4.91 -6.43
CA LYS A 164 11.90 4.31 -5.21
C LYS A 164 10.39 4.55 -5.14
N LEU A 165 9.65 3.53 -4.73
CA LEU A 165 8.20 3.56 -4.63
C LEU A 165 7.75 3.39 -3.17
N VAL A 166 6.90 4.28 -2.70
CA VAL A 166 6.09 4.12 -1.50
C VAL A 166 4.68 3.79 -1.97
N LEU A 167 4.26 2.54 -1.83
CA LEU A 167 2.92 2.06 -2.21
C LEU A 167 2.07 1.91 -0.95
N GLU A 168 0.92 2.58 -0.90
CA GLU A 168 0.00 2.48 0.23
C GLU A 168 -1.35 1.91 -0.19
N GLY A 169 -2.03 1.22 0.75
CA GLY A 169 -3.37 0.70 0.50
C GLY A 169 -3.93 -0.09 1.67
N TRP A 170 -5.26 -0.20 1.72
CA TRP A 170 -5.95 -0.86 2.84
C TRP A 170 -5.81 -2.40 2.80
N CYS A 171 -5.85 -3.01 1.62
CA CYS A 171 -5.67 -4.46 1.46
C CYS A 171 -4.25 -4.86 1.04
N LEU A 172 -3.32 -3.92 1.05
CA LEU A 172 -1.94 -4.18 0.70
C LEU A 172 -1.32 -5.19 1.66
N GLY A 173 -0.74 -6.27 1.14
CA GLY A 173 -0.21 -7.37 1.96
C GLY A 173 -1.25 -8.28 2.57
N ALA A 174 -2.53 -8.15 2.19
CA ALA A 174 -3.56 -9.11 2.60
C ALA A 174 -3.28 -10.49 2.01
N VAL A 175 -3.55 -11.52 2.79
CA VAL A 175 -3.36 -12.93 2.41
C VAL A 175 -4.70 -13.63 2.30
N ALA A 176 -4.75 -14.64 1.45
CA ALA A 176 -5.95 -15.47 1.30
C ALA A 176 -6.24 -16.23 2.60
N GLN A 177 -7.50 -16.38 2.91
CA GLN A 177 -8.03 -17.17 4.01
C GLN A 177 -8.17 -18.64 3.60
N SER A 178 -8.26 -19.54 4.59
CA SER A 178 -8.58 -20.94 4.35
C SER A 178 -10.03 -21.11 3.86
N GLY A 179 -10.31 -22.18 3.13
CA GLY A 179 -11.69 -22.47 2.72
C GLY A 179 -12.65 -22.70 3.90
N GLN A 180 -12.13 -23.05 5.09
CA GLN A 180 -12.93 -23.18 6.29
C GLN A 180 -13.39 -21.81 6.82
N ASP A 181 -12.51 -20.80 6.78
CA ASP A 181 -12.82 -19.45 7.25
C ASP A 181 -13.85 -18.74 6.34
N LEU A 182 -13.95 -19.19 5.08
CA LEU A 182 -14.90 -18.63 4.10
C LEU A 182 -16.30 -19.27 4.13
N ARG A 183 -16.53 -20.31 4.95
CA ARG A 183 -17.82 -20.99 4.96
C ARG A 183 -18.94 -20.11 5.49
N GLU A 184 -18.65 -19.40 6.56
CA GLU A 184 -19.65 -18.56 7.24
C GLU A 184 -19.43 -17.08 6.88
N PRO A 185 -20.50 -16.34 6.59
CA PRO A 185 -20.43 -14.91 6.37
C PRO A 185 -20.00 -14.19 7.66
N VAL A 186 -19.07 -13.23 7.54
CA VAL A 186 -18.50 -12.50 8.69
C VAL A 186 -19.25 -11.20 9.01
N ASN A 187 -20.15 -10.76 8.13
CA ASN A 187 -20.94 -9.54 8.29
C ASN A 187 -22.28 -9.63 7.57
N ASP A 188 -23.13 -8.61 7.74
CA ASP A 188 -24.47 -8.58 7.16
C ASP A 188 -24.43 -8.52 5.62
N LEU A 189 -23.50 -7.77 5.03
CA LEU A 189 -23.36 -7.72 3.58
C LEU A 189 -23.13 -9.13 2.97
N GLU A 190 -22.21 -9.90 3.55
CA GLU A 190 -21.99 -11.28 3.09
C GLU A 190 -23.17 -12.18 3.33
N ARG A 191 -23.92 -11.96 4.41
CA ARG A 191 -25.08 -12.75 4.78
C ARG A 191 -26.26 -12.50 3.83
N GLU A 192 -26.47 -11.24 3.48
CA GLU A 192 -27.63 -10.81 2.69
C GLU A 192 -27.35 -10.90 1.17
N GLU A 193 -26.16 -10.45 0.73
CA GLU A 193 -25.84 -10.26 -0.68
C GLU A 193 -24.93 -11.37 -1.24
N ASP A 194 -24.26 -12.15 -0.39
CA ASP A 194 -23.36 -13.26 -0.80
C ASP A 194 -23.65 -14.56 -0.02
N SER A 195 -24.92 -14.91 0.13
CA SER A 195 -25.35 -16.11 0.86
C SER A 195 -24.69 -17.40 0.34
N SER A 196 -24.44 -17.49 -0.96
CA SER A 196 -23.75 -18.62 -1.59
C SER A 196 -22.22 -18.63 -1.37
N GLY A 197 -21.64 -17.55 -0.88
CA GLY A 197 -20.19 -17.37 -0.73
C GLY A 197 -19.41 -17.20 -2.03
N LYS A 198 -20.10 -16.96 -3.16
CA LYS A 198 -19.47 -16.82 -4.47
C LYS A 198 -18.54 -15.61 -4.53
N TRP A 199 -19.00 -14.46 -4.01
CA TRP A 199 -18.23 -13.22 -4.00
C TRP A 199 -16.98 -13.34 -3.13
N ARG A 200 -17.11 -13.70 -1.83
CA ARG A 200 -15.98 -13.82 -0.92
C ARG A 200 -14.97 -14.88 -1.36
N SER A 201 -15.45 -16.00 -1.93
CA SER A 201 -14.56 -17.04 -2.49
C SER A 201 -13.77 -16.53 -3.69
N TRP A 202 -14.41 -15.77 -4.58
CA TRP A 202 -13.75 -15.18 -5.74
C TRP A 202 -12.72 -14.14 -5.31
N VAL A 203 -13.07 -13.21 -4.41
CA VAL A 203 -12.15 -12.22 -3.83
C VAL A 203 -10.93 -12.91 -3.21
N ASN A 204 -11.16 -13.97 -2.44
CA ASN A 204 -10.10 -14.75 -1.83
C ASN A 204 -9.19 -15.45 -2.86
N SER A 205 -9.76 -15.92 -3.97
CA SER A 205 -8.97 -16.51 -5.06
C SER A 205 -8.05 -15.49 -5.73
N GLN A 206 -8.48 -14.22 -5.84
CA GLN A 206 -7.63 -13.14 -6.35
C GLN A 206 -6.44 -12.89 -5.42
N LEU A 207 -6.68 -12.85 -4.09
CA LEU A 207 -5.61 -12.74 -3.10
C LEU A 207 -4.59 -13.87 -3.23
N HIS A 208 -5.07 -15.12 -3.38
CA HIS A 208 -4.20 -16.28 -3.50
C HIS A 208 -3.34 -16.28 -4.77
N SER A 209 -3.88 -15.83 -5.88
CA SER A 209 -3.24 -15.92 -7.20
C SER A 209 -2.48 -14.63 -7.57
N ARG A 210 -3.22 -13.57 -7.88
CA ARG A 210 -2.65 -12.33 -8.46
C ARG A 210 -1.95 -11.47 -7.43
N TYR A 211 -2.63 -11.18 -6.31
CA TYR A 211 -2.10 -10.25 -5.31
C TYR A 211 -0.92 -10.82 -4.54
N HIS A 212 -0.90 -12.13 -4.24
CA HIS A 212 0.24 -12.75 -3.58
C HIS A 212 1.56 -12.48 -4.31
N ARG A 213 1.57 -12.60 -5.64
CA ARG A 213 2.77 -12.33 -6.46
C ARG A 213 3.22 -10.87 -6.41
N LEU A 214 2.26 -9.92 -6.37
CA LEU A 214 2.55 -8.50 -6.25
C LEU A 214 3.21 -8.19 -4.89
N TRP A 215 2.69 -8.78 -3.82
CA TRP A 215 3.21 -8.56 -2.47
C TRP A 215 4.63 -9.07 -2.27
N GLN A 216 5.05 -10.07 -3.02
CA GLN A 216 6.43 -10.57 -3.00
C GLN A 216 7.45 -9.58 -3.58
N ARG A 217 7.01 -8.55 -4.32
CA ARG A 217 7.86 -7.48 -4.87
C ARG A 217 8.18 -6.38 -3.87
N VAL A 218 7.52 -6.36 -2.73
CA VAL A 218 7.70 -5.33 -1.71
C VAL A 218 8.89 -5.68 -0.82
N ASP A 219 9.89 -4.80 -0.80
CA ASP A 219 11.14 -5.01 -0.05
C ASP A 219 11.00 -4.72 1.44
N PHE A 220 10.12 -3.79 1.80
CA PHE A 220 9.91 -3.39 3.19
C PHE A 220 8.44 -3.09 3.49
N TRP A 221 7.94 -3.62 4.63
CA TRP A 221 6.56 -3.45 5.04
C TRP A 221 6.40 -2.58 6.27
N ILE A 222 5.50 -1.61 6.20
CA ILE A 222 5.02 -0.81 7.33
C ILE A 222 3.53 -1.11 7.49
N ARG A 223 3.15 -1.63 8.65
CA ARG A 223 1.76 -1.99 8.94
C ARG A 223 1.22 -1.14 10.08
N PHE A 224 0.12 -0.44 9.82
CA PHE A 224 -0.68 0.25 10.82
C PHE A 224 -1.64 -0.75 11.45
N GLY A 225 -1.43 -1.05 12.72
CA GLY A 225 -2.31 -1.93 13.49
C GLY A 225 -3.11 -1.12 14.51
N TYR A 226 -4.38 -1.46 14.71
CA TYR A 226 -5.10 -1.01 15.88
C TYR A 226 -4.66 -1.86 17.08
N HIS A 227 -4.09 -1.25 18.11
CA HIS A 227 -4.15 -1.84 19.43
C HIS A 227 -5.60 -1.67 19.90
N ARG A 228 -6.36 -2.76 19.99
CA ARG A 228 -7.50 -2.74 20.90
C ARG A 228 -6.92 -2.51 22.29
N CYS A 229 -7.15 -1.33 22.86
CA CYS A 229 -7.10 -1.19 24.32
C CYS A 229 -8.18 -2.14 24.85
N ILE A 230 -7.73 -3.23 25.49
CA ILE A 230 -8.58 -4.12 26.27
C ILE A 230 -8.91 -3.39 27.55
#